data_348717b0e72b77547e87e8d180f3a9f0
#
_entry.id   348717b0e72b77547e87e8d180f3a9f0
#
_cell.length_a   1.000
_cell.length_b   1.000
_cell.length_c   1.000
_cell.angle_alpha   90.00
_cell.angle_beta   90.00
_cell.angle_gamma   90.00
#
_symmetry.space_group_name_H-M   'P 1'
#
loop_
_entity.id
_entity.type
_entity.pdbx_description
1 polymer ?
#
loop_
_entity_poly.entity_id
_entity_poly.type
_entity_poly.pdbx_seq_one_letter_code
_entity_poly.pdbx_strand_id
1 'polypeptide(L)'
;MSMVLLNEPLLWDKFKMGQIKDSQIYCASPTTRETFWIRPNALKGNFPKGIVIPIADQKGIVIESVRAMGYNYLLYPKNQGALVYTVDTSSNEWEDHPLTIVPRSGVKDKLLSDAPLRLGDSIIVSGVKITVVESDEFGDVVRIEKG
;
A
#
# COMPACT_ATOMS: atom_id res chain seq x y z
N MET A 1 9.78 -7.99 5.42
CA MET A 1 10.74 -7.87 4.36
C MET A 1 10.12 -7.32 3.10
N SER A 2 10.80 -6.38 2.46
CA SER A 2 10.29 -5.80 1.23
C SER A 2 10.34 -6.79 0.07
N MET A 3 9.58 -6.51 -0.95
CA MET A 3 9.51 -7.32 -2.15
C MET A 3 10.83 -7.32 -2.91
N VAL A 4 11.16 -8.45 -3.49
CA VAL A 4 12.39 -8.62 -4.28
C VAL A 4 12.47 -7.62 -5.43
N LEU A 5 11.32 -7.28 -6.04
CA LEU A 5 11.28 -6.40 -7.19
C LEU A 5 11.15 -4.91 -6.84
N LEU A 6 10.97 -4.58 -5.58
CA LEU A 6 10.88 -3.21 -5.13
C LEU A 6 12.24 -2.75 -4.63
N ASN A 7 12.83 -1.81 -5.33
CA ASN A 7 14.10 -1.20 -4.93
C ASN A 7 13.90 0.00 -4.01
N GLU A 8 12.72 0.57 -4.01
CA GLU A 8 12.33 1.66 -3.13
C GLU A 8 11.79 1.07 -1.83
N PRO A 9 12.20 1.57 -0.65
CA PRO A 9 11.60 1.13 0.60
C PRO A 9 10.08 1.34 0.61
N LEU A 10 9.36 0.47 1.29
CA LEU A 10 7.92 0.63 1.45
C LEU A 10 7.61 1.90 2.24
N LEU A 11 6.43 2.47 1.99
CA LEU A 11 5.99 3.68 2.67
C LEU A 11 6.05 3.55 4.20
N TRP A 12 5.61 2.41 4.73
CA TRP A 12 5.64 2.15 6.17
C TRP A 12 7.06 2.21 6.73
N ASP A 13 8.02 1.64 6.01
CA ASP A 13 9.43 1.67 6.42
C ASP A 13 9.97 3.11 6.39
N LYS A 14 9.63 3.88 5.36
CA LYS A 14 10.02 5.29 5.28
C LYS A 14 9.41 6.11 6.40
N PHE A 15 8.15 5.82 6.76
CA PHE A 15 7.48 6.49 7.87
C PHE A 15 8.20 6.22 9.19
N LYS A 16 8.55 4.97 9.45
CA LYS A 16 9.29 4.57 10.65
C LYS A 16 10.68 5.21 10.73
N MET A 17 11.33 5.43 9.59
CA MET A 17 12.63 6.08 9.52
C MET A 17 12.56 7.62 9.56
N GLY A 18 11.36 8.19 9.66
CA GLY A 18 11.18 9.63 9.69
C GLY A 18 11.27 10.32 8.33
N GLN A 19 11.27 9.57 7.25
CA GLN A 19 11.36 10.11 5.89
C GLN A 19 10.01 10.58 5.34
N ILE A 20 8.90 10.16 5.96
CA ILE A 20 7.54 10.51 5.57
C ILE A 20 6.87 11.20 6.75
N LYS A 21 6.23 12.34 6.50
CA LYS A 21 5.52 13.10 7.52
C LYS A 21 4.10 12.57 7.70
N ASP A 22 3.53 12.78 8.88
CA ASP A 22 2.14 12.39 9.17
C ASP A 22 1.16 12.98 8.16
N SER A 23 1.41 14.21 7.69
CA SER A 23 0.56 14.88 6.69
C SER A 23 0.57 14.19 5.33
N GLN A 24 1.48 13.27 5.09
CA GLN A 24 1.58 12.52 3.84
C GLN A 24 0.85 11.18 3.90
N ILE A 25 0.17 10.92 5.00
CA ILE A 25 -0.59 9.67 5.20
C ILE A 25 -2.01 10.01 5.60
N TYR A 26 -2.97 9.44 4.88
CA TYR A 26 -4.38 9.49 5.29
C TYR A 26 -4.62 8.39 6.34
N CYS A 27 -5.38 8.74 7.38
CA CYS A 27 -5.86 7.76 8.35
C CYS A 27 -7.34 7.51 8.07
N ALA A 28 -7.69 6.33 7.62
CA ALA A 28 -9.06 6.00 7.22
C ALA A 28 -9.72 5.08 8.25
N SER A 29 -11.06 5.18 8.35
CA SER A 29 -11.85 4.29 9.19
C SER A 29 -12.18 3.01 8.42
N PRO A 30 -12.15 1.82 9.08
CA PRO A 30 -12.53 0.58 8.42
C PRO A 30 -14.04 0.46 8.13
N THR A 31 -14.86 1.37 8.67
CA THR A 31 -16.31 1.29 8.54
C THR A 31 -16.93 2.42 7.72
N THR A 32 -16.17 3.44 7.40
CA THR A 32 -16.65 4.62 6.67
C THR A 32 -16.23 4.53 5.21
N ARG A 33 -17.15 4.77 4.29
CA ARG A 33 -16.85 4.80 2.87
C ARG A 33 -16.17 6.12 2.52
N GLU A 34 -14.92 6.06 2.07
CA GLU A 34 -14.14 7.22 1.68
C GLU A 34 -13.29 6.89 0.45
N THR A 35 -12.98 7.91 -0.33
CA THR A 35 -12.13 7.79 -1.52
C THR A 35 -10.94 8.71 -1.36
N PHE A 36 -9.73 8.18 -1.61
CA PHE A 36 -8.48 8.90 -1.45
C PHE A 36 -7.64 8.82 -2.72
N TRP A 37 -7.00 9.92 -3.07
CA TRP A 37 -6.00 9.94 -4.12
C TRP A 37 -4.61 9.91 -3.46
N ILE A 38 -3.86 8.85 -3.73
CA ILE A 38 -2.50 8.71 -3.22
C ILE A 38 -1.50 8.79 -4.36
N ARG A 39 -0.43 9.52 -4.13
CA ARG A 39 0.67 9.68 -5.08
C ARG A 39 1.70 8.58 -4.89
N PRO A 40 2.49 8.27 -5.92
CA PRO A 40 3.52 7.25 -5.77
C PRO A 40 4.47 7.55 -4.63
N ASN A 41 4.82 6.53 -3.86
CA ASN A 41 5.74 6.63 -2.74
C ASN A 41 7.08 7.24 -3.17
N ALA A 42 7.59 6.88 -4.35
CA ALA A 42 8.87 7.35 -4.86
C ALA A 42 8.83 8.79 -5.40
N LEU A 43 7.64 9.37 -5.58
CA LEU A 43 7.49 10.73 -6.09
C LEU A 43 7.84 11.73 -4.99
N LYS A 44 8.75 12.66 -5.29
CA LYS A 44 9.15 13.69 -4.32
C LYS A 44 8.06 14.76 -4.18
N GLY A 45 7.84 15.24 -2.97
CA GLY A 45 6.88 16.29 -2.66
C GLY A 45 6.09 16.00 -1.38
N ASN A 46 5.31 16.97 -0.93
CA ASN A 46 4.57 16.91 0.34
C ASN A 46 3.10 16.50 0.18
N PHE A 47 2.75 15.78 -0.85
CA PHE A 47 1.39 15.29 -1.04
C PHE A 47 1.18 13.94 -0.37
N PRO A 48 -0.09 13.54 -0.14
CA PRO A 48 -0.38 12.24 0.45
C PRO A 48 0.12 11.09 -0.42
N LYS A 49 0.76 10.13 0.23
CA LYS A 49 1.40 8.98 -0.44
C LYS A 49 0.84 7.64 0.01
N GLY A 50 0.02 7.62 1.04
CA GLY A 50 -0.52 6.38 1.54
C GLY A 50 -1.72 6.54 2.42
N ILE A 51 -2.34 5.40 2.72
CA ILE A 51 -3.51 5.29 3.56
C ILE A 51 -3.20 4.25 4.64
N VAL A 52 -3.50 4.57 5.89
CA VAL A 52 -3.41 3.64 7.00
C VAL A 52 -4.82 3.43 7.56
N ILE A 53 -5.24 2.19 7.68
CA ILE A 53 -6.55 1.82 8.21
C ILE A 53 -6.33 0.97 9.47
N PRO A 54 -6.55 1.53 10.67
CA PRO A 54 -6.46 0.75 11.90
C PRO A 54 -7.56 -0.32 11.91
N ILE A 55 -7.20 -1.58 12.18
CA ILE A 55 -8.17 -2.69 12.22
C ILE A 55 -8.24 -3.35 13.60
N ALA A 56 -7.20 -3.19 14.42
CA ALA A 56 -7.13 -3.69 15.79
C ALA A 56 -6.01 -2.95 16.50
N ASP A 57 -5.83 -3.21 17.80
CA ASP A 57 -4.69 -2.68 18.53
C ASP A 57 -3.40 -3.13 17.88
N GLN A 58 -2.54 -2.17 17.55
CA GLN A 58 -1.23 -2.41 16.95
C GLN A 58 -1.28 -3.11 15.59
N LYS A 59 -2.45 -3.17 14.93
CA LYS A 59 -2.59 -3.74 13.60
C LYS A 59 -3.28 -2.76 12.67
N GLY A 60 -2.81 -2.72 11.43
CA GLY A 60 -3.39 -1.84 10.43
C GLY A 60 -3.17 -2.35 9.02
N ILE A 61 -3.96 -1.79 8.10
CA ILE A 61 -3.78 -1.99 6.66
C ILE A 61 -3.10 -0.74 6.14
N VAL A 62 -2.08 -0.93 5.30
CA VAL A 62 -1.39 0.17 4.63
C VAL A 62 -1.57 0.01 3.12
N ILE A 63 -1.87 1.11 2.45
CA ILE A 63 -2.04 1.15 1.00
C ILE A 63 -1.12 2.23 0.46
N GLU A 64 -0.30 1.88 -0.52
CA GLU A 64 0.58 2.84 -1.18
C GLU A 64 0.56 2.64 -2.69
N SER A 65 0.91 3.68 -3.42
CA SER A 65 0.99 3.64 -4.88
C SER A 65 2.42 3.31 -5.31
N VAL A 66 2.57 2.30 -6.17
CA VAL A 66 3.87 1.84 -6.68
C VAL A 66 3.94 2.13 -8.17
N ARG A 67 4.98 2.85 -8.58
CA ARG A 67 5.22 3.21 -9.98
C ARG A 67 6.70 3.06 -10.33
N ALA A 68 6.98 2.97 -11.63
CA ALA A 68 8.32 2.86 -12.16
C ALA A 68 9.03 4.22 -12.13
N MET A 69 9.42 4.65 -10.93
CA MET A 69 10.14 5.91 -10.71
C MET A 69 11.05 5.77 -9.48
N GLY A 70 11.96 6.71 -9.28
CA GLY A 70 12.95 6.62 -8.22
C GLY A 70 13.75 5.34 -8.37
N TYR A 71 13.93 4.61 -7.29
CA TYR A 71 14.65 3.33 -7.32
C TYR A 71 13.83 2.20 -7.95
N ASN A 72 12.55 2.44 -8.27
CA ASN A 72 11.67 1.47 -8.91
C ASN A 72 11.58 1.66 -10.42
N TYR A 73 12.51 2.38 -11.03
CA TYR A 73 12.43 2.75 -12.44
C TYR A 73 12.40 1.57 -13.42
N LEU A 74 12.81 0.39 -12.98
CA LEU A 74 12.80 -0.82 -13.81
C LEU A 74 11.54 -1.67 -13.66
N LEU A 75 10.54 -1.22 -12.89
CA LEU A 75 9.30 -1.98 -12.74
C LEU A 75 8.55 -2.10 -14.05
N TYR A 76 8.08 -3.30 -14.34
CA TYR A 76 7.21 -3.55 -15.48
C TYR A 76 5.79 -3.02 -15.18
N PRO A 77 4.99 -2.72 -16.22
CA PRO A 77 3.61 -2.25 -16.01
C PRO A 77 2.77 -3.15 -15.11
N LYS A 78 2.93 -4.47 -15.20
CA LYS A 78 2.19 -5.43 -14.38
C LYS A 78 2.52 -5.36 -12.89
N ASN A 79 3.66 -4.74 -12.54
CA ASN A 79 4.11 -4.64 -11.15
C ASN A 79 3.76 -3.29 -10.52
N GLN A 80 3.02 -2.45 -11.23
CA GLN A 80 2.63 -1.12 -10.79
C GLN A 80 1.16 -1.10 -10.38
N GLY A 81 0.84 -0.30 -9.40
CA GLY A 81 -0.53 -0.15 -8.90
C GLY A 81 -0.56 0.19 -7.43
N ALA A 82 -1.71 -0.05 -6.81
CA ALA A 82 -1.91 0.17 -5.38
C ALA A 82 -1.50 -1.09 -4.61
N LEU A 83 -0.42 -1.01 -3.87
CA LEU A 83 0.07 -2.12 -3.05
C LEU A 83 -0.60 -2.07 -1.69
N VAL A 84 -1.18 -3.19 -1.28
CA VAL A 84 -1.86 -3.33 -0.01
C VAL A 84 -1.09 -4.33 0.86
N TYR A 85 -0.84 -3.95 2.10
CA TYR A 85 -0.23 -4.85 3.06
C TYR A 85 -0.74 -4.57 4.47
N THR A 86 -0.58 -5.53 5.35
CA THR A 86 -0.93 -5.38 6.76
C THR A 86 0.34 -5.25 7.58
N VAL A 87 0.25 -4.47 8.66
CA VAL A 87 1.35 -4.29 9.60
C VAL A 87 0.88 -4.65 11.00
N ASP A 88 1.77 -5.23 11.79
CA ASP A 88 1.54 -5.57 13.20
C ASP A 88 2.68 -4.99 14.01
N THR A 89 2.40 -3.89 14.72
CA THR A 89 3.42 -3.19 15.50
C THR A 89 3.70 -3.84 16.85
N SER A 90 2.93 -4.86 17.24
CA SER A 90 3.19 -5.64 18.44
C SER A 90 4.29 -6.67 18.24
N SER A 91 4.61 -7.01 16.99
CA SER A 91 5.59 -8.03 16.65
C SER A 91 7.02 -7.54 16.83
N ASN A 92 7.91 -8.47 17.20
CA ASN A 92 9.35 -8.20 17.23
C ASN A 92 9.89 -8.25 15.80
N GLU A 93 10.48 -7.14 15.35
CA GLU A 93 11.01 -7.02 13.99
C GLU A 93 12.09 -8.04 13.64
N TRP A 94 12.78 -8.56 14.64
CA TRP A 94 13.86 -9.51 14.43
C TRP A 94 13.39 -10.96 14.31
N GLU A 95 12.29 -11.30 14.94
CA GLU A 95 11.80 -12.68 15.02
C GLU A 95 10.56 -12.92 14.18
N ASP A 96 9.70 -11.91 14.04
CA ASP A 96 8.44 -12.02 13.33
C ASP A 96 8.46 -11.20 12.04
N HIS A 97 7.56 -11.51 11.14
CA HIS A 97 7.33 -10.73 9.93
C HIS A 97 6.12 -9.81 10.17
N PRO A 98 6.34 -8.59 10.70
CA PRO A 98 5.24 -7.70 11.06
C PRO A 98 4.49 -7.15 9.84
N LEU A 99 5.00 -7.39 8.65
CA LEU A 99 4.45 -6.86 7.41
C LEU A 99 4.10 -8.01 6.48
N THR A 100 2.84 -8.05 6.02
CA THR A 100 2.35 -9.09 5.12
C THR A 100 1.68 -8.45 3.92
N ILE A 101 2.20 -8.72 2.72
CA ILE A 101 1.62 -8.24 1.46
C ILE A 101 0.31 -8.99 1.19
N VAL A 102 -0.73 -8.23 0.82
CA VAL A 102 -2.00 -8.79 0.39
C VAL A 102 -2.09 -8.63 -1.13
N PRO A 103 -1.92 -9.70 -1.90
CA PRO A 103 -1.94 -9.60 -3.36
C PRO A 103 -3.35 -9.39 -3.90
N ARG A 104 -3.45 -8.83 -5.10
CA ARG A 104 -4.74 -8.75 -5.80
C ARG A 104 -5.29 -10.15 -6.05
N SER A 105 -6.60 -10.23 -6.23
CA SER A 105 -7.30 -11.50 -6.43
C SER A 105 -6.76 -12.27 -7.65
N GLY A 106 -6.54 -13.58 -7.48
CA GLY A 106 -6.10 -14.44 -8.56
C GLY A 106 -4.59 -14.52 -8.80
N VAL A 107 -3.81 -13.77 -8.03
CA VAL A 107 -2.35 -13.80 -8.16
C VAL A 107 -1.79 -15.07 -7.52
N LYS A 108 -1.00 -15.80 -8.29
CA LYS A 108 -0.35 -17.04 -7.85
C LYS A 108 1.18 -16.94 -7.82
N ASP A 109 1.72 -15.77 -8.14
CA ASP A 109 3.16 -15.55 -8.16
C ASP A 109 3.70 -15.58 -6.73
N LYS A 110 4.61 -16.51 -6.45
CA LYS A 110 5.21 -16.67 -5.13
C LYS A 110 6.07 -15.47 -4.73
N LEU A 111 6.59 -14.73 -5.69
CA LEU A 111 7.40 -13.54 -5.46
C LEU A 111 6.54 -12.30 -5.24
N LEU A 112 5.23 -12.41 -5.40
CA LEU A 112 4.28 -11.30 -5.23
C LEU A 112 4.59 -10.09 -6.13
N SER A 113 5.28 -10.32 -7.24
CA SER A 113 5.64 -9.24 -8.18
C SER A 113 4.42 -8.63 -8.85
N ASP A 114 3.32 -9.35 -8.89
CA ASP A 114 2.04 -8.95 -9.50
C ASP A 114 0.99 -8.63 -8.42
N ALA A 115 1.42 -8.33 -7.20
CA ALA A 115 0.54 -8.06 -6.07
C ALA A 115 -0.22 -6.74 -6.14
N PRO A 116 0.33 -5.62 -6.67
CA PRO A 116 -0.39 -4.35 -6.67
C PRO A 116 -1.72 -4.42 -7.40
N LEU A 117 -2.74 -3.78 -6.81
CA LEU A 117 -4.07 -3.66 -7.40
C LEU A 117 -4.02 -2.74 -8.60
N ARG A 118 -4.73 -3.11 -9.65
CA ARG A 118 -4.87 -2.32 -10.87
C ARG A 118 -6.25 -1.69 -10.93
N LEU A 119 -6.43 -0.79 -11.89
CA LEU A 119 -7.72 -0.15 -12.11
C LEU A 119 -8.85 -1.18 -12.17
N GLY A 120 -9.87 -0.98 -11.35
CA GLY A 120 -11.01 -1.87 -11.26
C GLY A 120 -10.84 -3.06 -10.33
N ASP A 121 -9.64 -3.33 -9.85
CA ASP A 121 -9.41 -4.43 -8.90
C ASP A 121 -9.99 -4.09 -7.54
N SER A 122 -10.47 -5.10 -6.84
CA SER A 122 -11.06 -4.98 -5.52
C SER A 122 -10.67 -6.19 -4.68
N ILE A 123 -10.34 -5.94 -3.41
CA ILE A 123 -10.05 -7.00 -2.45
C ILE A 123 -10.73 -6.69 -1.12
N ILE A 124 -10.94 -7.73 -0.31
CA ILE A 124 -11.45 -7.57 1.05
C ILE A 124 -10.37 -8.06 2.02
N VAL A 125 -9.98 -7.17 2.93
CA VAL A 125 -8.95 -7.46 3.93
C VAL A 125 -9.52 -7.10 5.29
N SER A 126 -9.57 -8.05 6.20
CA SER A 126 -10.06 -7.84 7.58
C SER A 126 -11.41 -7.10 7.62
N GLY A 127 -12.32 -7.44 6.71
CA GLY A 127 -13.64 -6.83 6.63
C GLY A 127 -13.67 -5.46 5.95
N VAL A 128 -12.57 -5.02 5.36
CA VAL A 128 -12.49 -3.75 4.64
C VAL A 128 -12.35 -4.03 3.16
N LYS A 129 -13.23 -3.42 2.36
CA LYS A 129 -13.16 -3.53 0.90
C LYS A 129 -12.35 -2.38 0.34
N ILE A 130 -11.36 -2.72 -0.46
CA ILE A 130 -10.42 -1.78 -1.07
C ILE A 130 -10.55 -1.92 -2.58
N THR A 131 -10.89 -0.82 -3.26
CA THR A 131 -11.10 -0.80 -4.71
C THR A 131 -10.30 0.32 -5.33
N VAL A 132 -9.58 0.02 -6.42
CA VAL A 132 -8.90 1.04 -7.21
C VAL A 132 -9.88 1.56 -8.24
N VAL A 133 -10.32 2.81 -8.08
CA VAL A 133 -11.33 3.43 -8.95
C VAL A 133 -10.72 4.24 -10.08
N GLU A 134 -9.50 4.73 -9.91
CA GLU A 134 -8.71 5.38 -10.94
C GLU A 134 -7.24 5.02 -10.74
N SER A 135 -6.50 4.94 -11.83
CA SER A 135 -5.08 4.62 -11.79
C SER A 135 -4.41 5.24 -13.02
N ASP A 136 -3.38 6.05 -12.80
CA ASP A 136 -2.61 6.68 -13.85
C ASP A 136 -1.16 6.89 -13.39
N GLU A 137 -0.37 7.62 -14.18
CA GLU A 137 1.03 7.88 -13.85
C GLU A 137 1.21 8.72 -12.58
N PHE A 138 0.17 9.45 -12.16
CA PHE A 138 0.20 10.30 -10.97
C PHE A 138 -0.27 9.60 -9.71
N GLY A 139 -0.58 8.32 -9.77
CA GLY A 139 -0.95 7.55 -8.61
C GLY A 139 -2.26 6.81 -8.77
N ASP A 140 -2.86 6.50 -7.65
CA ASP A 140 -4.07 5.69 -7.59
C ASP A 140 -5.14 6.39 -6.75
N VAL A 141 -6.38 6.33 -7.22
CA VAL A 141 -7.54 6.73 -6.43
C VAL A 141 -8.17 5.46 -5.88
N VAL A 142 -8.21 5.36 -4.56
CA VAL A 142 -8.61 4.15 -3.85
C VAL A 142 -9.84 4.44 -3.01
N ARG A 143 -10.85 3.60 -3.15
CA ARG A 143 -12.06 3.67 -2.32
C ARG A 143 -11.98 2.62 -1.23
N ILE A 144 -12.20 3.08 0.00
CA ILE A 144 -12.24 2.26 1.20
C ILE A 144 -13.70 2.18 1.66
N GLU A 145 -14.20 0.99 1.94
CA GLU A 145 -15.54 0.81 2.45
C GLU A 145 -15.64 -0.51 3.24
N LYS A 146 -16.71 -0.67 3.98
CA LYS A 146 -16.95 -1.91 4.71
C LYS A 146 -17.20 -3.03 3.70
N GLY A 147 -16.51 -4.13 3.89
CA GLY A 147 -16.61 -5.30 3.03
C GLY A 147 -17.83 -6.18 3.26
#